data_373b99754e620d3705205a6138d77756
#
_entry.id   373b99754e620d3705205a6138d77756
#
_cell.length_a   1.000
_cell.length_b   1.000
_cell.length_c   1.000
_cell.angle_alpha   90.00
_cell.angle_beta   90.00
_cell.angle_gamma   90.00
#
_symmetry.space_group_name_H-M   'P 1'
#
loop_
_entity.id
_entity.type
_entity.pdbx_description
1 polymer ?
#
loop_
_entity_poly.entity_id
_entity_poly.type
_entity_poly.pdbx_seq_one_letter_code
_entity_poly.pdbx_strand_id
1 'polypeptide(L)'
;MQASAQWIAEAVSGRLVGNDVPVTGPVVTDSREAQAGSLYVARRGESADGHAFVSGAATRGAVAVIVEHEVDEAVTQIVVEDSTEALGALARAHVEKLRSGGDLDVIAMTGSVGKTTTKDLLLQIMSEDGPTVAPKLSFNNEVGLPLTVLLADETTRHLVLEMGASGPGHITYLTDIVAPDVAIELCVGHAHVGGFGGFEGVAAAKAELIKGTRPGGPVILNTDDPNVEAMARLATGRVIRFSASSNERADVVARDVRLDRADRASFTLVTPEGEAPVELKIVGRHHVANALAAAAGALTLGVGLETVASVLSRARALSPHRMDVHELRVDGTDLTLIDDSYNANLDSMRAGIAALA
;
A
#
# COMPACT_ATOMS: atom_id res chain seq x y z
N MET A 1 -7.44 8.91 -13.50
CA MET A 1 -8.84 9.39 -13.22
C MET A 1 -9.34 10.20 -14.41
N GLN A 2 -10.67 10.12 -14.74
CA GLN A 2 -11.31 11.00 -15.73
C GLN A 2 -12.55 11.65 -15.09
N ALA A 3 -12.58 12.99 -15.01
CA ALA A 3 -13.66 13.74 -14.40
C ALA A 3 -13.70 15.20 -14.92
N SER A 4 -14.85 15.89 -14.82
CA SER A 4 -14.90 17.33 -15.04
C SER A 4 -14.45 18.10 -13.79
N ALA A 5 -13.96 19.31 -13.95
CA ALA A 5 -13.59 20.18 -12.83
C ALA A 5 -14.78 20.48 -11.91
N GLN A 6 -16.00 20.56 -12.47
CA GLN A 6 -17.23 20.72 -11.69
C GLN A 6 -17.48 19.50 -10.79
N TRP A 7 -17.39 18.27 -11.33
CA TRP A 7 -17.54 17.05 -10.51
C TRP A 7 -16.50 16.99 -9.39
N ILE A 8 -15.24 17.37 -9.70
CA ILE A 8 -14.17 17.41 -8.70
C ILE A 8 -14.52 18.43 -7.60
N ALA A 9 -14.96 19.63 -7.97
CA ALA A 9 -15.34 20.65 -7.01
C ALA A 9 -16.48 20.17 -6.08
N GLU A 10 -17.49 19.50 -6.62
CA GLU A 10 -18.57 18.90 -5.84
C GLU A 10 -18.06 17.80 -4.90
N ALA A 11 -17.20 16.90 -5.41
CA ALA A 11 -16.63 15.80 -4.64
C ALA A 11 -15.78 16.25 -3.43
N VAL A 12 -15.11 17.41 -3.55
CA VAL A 12 -14.27 17.97 -2.48
C VAL A 12 -14.96 19.11 -1.70
N SER A 13 -16.27 19.35 -1.95
CA SER A 13 -17.01 20.48 -1.36
C SER A 13 -16.33 21.84 -1.61
N GLY A 14 -15.65 21.96 -2.75
CA GLY A 14 -14.91 23.15 -3.15
C GLY A 14 -15.74 24.08 -4.06
N ARG A 15 -15.26 25.30 -4.21
CA ARG A 15 -15.84 26.30 -5.12
C ARG A 15 -15.07 26.35 -6.43
N LEU A 16 -15.73 26.07 -7.54
CA LEU A 16 -15.15 26.20 -8.89
C LEU A 16 -14.97 27.66 -9.27
N VAL A 17 -13.78 28.02 -9.74
CA VAL A 17 -13.43 29.32 -10.30
C VAL A 17 -12.85 29.09 -11.70
N GLY A 18 -13.48 29.64 -12.71
CA GLY A 18 -13.15 29.44 -14.12
C GLY A 18 -14.15 28.50 -14.83
N ASN A 19 -13.71 27.90 -15.93
CA ASN A 19 -14.57 27.03 -16.75
C ASN A 19 -14.56 25.58 -16.21
N ASP A 20 -15.65 24.86 -16.46
CA ASP A 20 -15.67 23.41 -16.29
C ASP A 20 -14.84 22.77 -17.41
N VAL A 21 -13.66 22.25 -17.05
CA VAL A 21 -12.72 21.61 -17.97
C VAL A 21 -12.58 20.12 -17.67
N PRO A 22 -12.34 19.26 -18.68
CA PRO A 22 -12.07 17.85 -18.44
C PRO A 22 -10.67 17.65 -17.90
N VAL A 23 -10.56 16.98 -16.75
CA VAL A 23 -9.32 16.42 -16.20
C VAL A 23 -9.16 15.00 -16.73
N THR A 24 -8.17 14.77 -17.57
CA THR A 24 -7.93 13.48 -18.24
C THR A 24 -6.53 12.92 -17.96
N GLY A 25 -5.67 13.73 -17.34
CA GLY A 25 -4.34 13.38 -16.91
C GLY A 25 -4.28 12.93 -15.45
N PRO A 26 -3.08 12.72 -14.91
CA PRO A 26 -2.88 12.34 -13.52
C PRO A 26 -3.23 13.47 -12.55
N VAL A 27 -3.57 13.07 -11.32
CA VAL A 27 -3.60 13.95 -10.16
C VAL A 27 -2.22 13.96 -9.53
N VAL A 28 -1.64 15.14 -9.36
CA VAL A 28 -0.26 15.31 -8.87
C VAL A 28 -0.18 16.38 -7.79
N THR A 29 0.74 16.19 -6.84
CA THR A 29 1.07 17.17 -5.79
C THR A 29 2.45 17.81 -6.00
N ASP A 30 3.23 17.28 -6.92
CA ASP A 30 4.48 17.88 -7.40
C ASP A 30 4.24 18.52 -8.77
N SER A 31 4.44 19.85 -8.86
CA SER A 31 4.23 20.60 -10.09
C SER A 31 5.13 20.15 -11.25
N ARG A 32 6.26 19.48 -10.93
CA ARG A 32 7.20 18.95 -11.93
C ARG A 32 6.67 17.71 -12.65
N GLU A 33 5.72 17.00 -12.03
CA GLU A 33 5.04 15.81 -12.56
C GLU A 33 3.79 16.16 -13.37
N ALA A 34 3.38 17.44 -13.37
CA ALA A 34 2.24 17.88 -14.16
C ALA A 34 2.48 17.68 -15.65
N GLN A 35 1.44 17.24 -16.35
CA GLN A 35 1.41 17.01 -17.80
C GLN A 35 0.04 17.37 -18.37
N ALA A 36 -0.12 17.26 -19.69
CA ALA A 36 -1.38 17.62 -20.34
C ALA A 36 -2.58 16.93 -19.71
N GLY A 37 -3.60 17.71 -19.31
CA GLY A 37 -4.81 17.22 -18.68
C GLY A 37 -4.74 16.95 -17.18
N SER A 38 -3.60 17.20 -16.52
CA SER A 38 -3.42 16.97 -15.08
C SER A 38 -4.31 17.85 -14.21
N LEU A 39 -4.64 17.33 -13.03
CA LEU A 39 -5.07 18.08 -11.85
C LEU A 39 -3.87 18.28 -10.93
N TYR A 40 -3.50 19.51 -10.64
CA TYR A 40 -2.47 19.81 -9.64
C TYR A 40 -3.11 20.17 -8.30
N VAL A 41 -2.67 19.54 -7.22
CA VAL A 41 -3.12 19.84 -5.86
C VAL A 41 -2.03 20.64 -5.15
N ALA A 42 -2.28 21.93 -4.94
CA ALA A 42 -1.36 22.87 -4.29
C ALA A 42 -1.43 22.72 -2.77
N ARG A 43 -0.62 21.81 -2.23
CA ARG A 43 -0.57 21.54 -0.79
C ARG A 43 0.41 22.45 -0.07
N ARG A 44 0.09 22.81 1.17
CA ARG A 44 1.06 23.37 2.09
C ARG A 44 1.86 22.26 2.75
N GLY A 45 3.13 22.15 2.37
CA GLY A 45 4.08 21.23 2.98
C GLY A 45 4.87 21.88 4.12
N GLU A 46 5.64 21.08 4.87
CA GLU A 46 6.50 21.59 5.95
C GLU A 46 7.58 22.56 5.45
N SER A 47 8.08 22.38 4.22
CA SER A 47 9.19 23.15 3.66
C SER A 47 8.81 24.10 2.53
N ALA A 48 7.63 23.95 1.91
CA ALA A 48 7.21 24.74 0.77
C ALA A 48 5.69 24.81 0.68
N ASP A 49 5.19 25.97 0.20
CA ASP A 49 3.79 26.17 -0.15
C ASP A 49 3.58 25.85 -1.64
N GLY A 50 2.75 24.84 -1.92
CA GLY A 50 2.43 24.39 -3.28
C GLY A 50 1.77 25.46 -4.16
N HIS A 51 1.11 26.46 -3.56
CA HIS A 51 0.48 27.56 -4.30
C HIS A 51 1.50 28.36 -5.13
N ALA A 52 2.75 28.48 -4.66
CA ALA A 52 3.83 29.14 -5.40
C ALA A 52 4.20 28.42 -6.72
N PHE A 53 3.76 27.17 -6.90
CA PHE A 53 4.12 26.36 -8.07
C PHE A 53 2.96 26.17 -9.05
N VAL A 54 1.81 26.81 -8.83
CA VAL A 54 0.63 26.71 -9.70
C VAL A 54 0.94 27.12 -11.14
N SER A 55 1.66 28.25 -11.34
CA SER A 55 2.09 28.70 -12.66
C SER A 55 2.95 27.66 -13.38
N GLY A 56 3.87 27.03 -12.64
CA GLY A 56 4.71 25.95 -13.16
C GLY A 56 3.92 24.71 -13.57
N ALA A 57 2.90 24.33 -12.79
CA ALA A 57 2.02 23.20 -13.12
C ALA A 57 1.14 23.51 -14.35
N ALA A 58 0.55 24.70 -14.42
CA ALA A 58 -0.24 25.16 -15.57
C ALA A 58 0.59 25.17 -16.85
N THR A 59 1.83 25.69 -16.80
CA THR A 59 2.75 25.71 -17.96
C THR A 59 3.06 24.28 -18.46
N ARG A 60 3.08 23.26 -17.58
CA ARG A 60 3.29 21.86 -17.94
C ARG A 60 2.04 21.14 -18.40
N GLY A 61 0.88 21.80 -18.34
CA GLY A 61 -0.38 21.27 -18.90
C GLY A 61 -1.41 20.87 -17.85
N ALA A 62 -1.25 21.26 -16.57
CA ALA A 62 -2.34 21.15 -15.62
C ALA A 62 -3.52 22.02 -16.10
N VAL A 63 -4.70 21.40 -16.25
CA VAL A 63 -5.91 22.05 -16.73
C VAL A 63 -6.77 22.59 -15.59
N ALA A 64 -6.62 22.04 -14.40
CA ALA A 64 -7.26 22.47 -13.18
C ALA A 64 -6.31 22.34 -12.00
N VAL A 65 -6.56 23.14 -10.95
CA VAL A 65 -5.78 23.12 -9.70
C VAL A 65 -6.72 23.14 -8.51
N ILE A 66 -6.37 22.36 -7.45
CA ILE A 66 -6.98 22.51 -6.12
C ILE A 66 -6.08 23.43 -5.30
N VAL A 67 -6.66 24.49 -4.76
CA VAL A 67 -5.98 25.55 -4.01
C VAL A 67 -6.77 25.93 -2.75
N GLU A 68 -6.10 26.47 -1.72
CA GLU A 68 -6.76 26.93 -0.50
C GLU A 68 -7.17 28.43 -0.57
N HIS A 69 -6.68 29.14 -1.55
CA HIS A 69 -7.09 30.50 -1.90
C HIS A 69 -6.88 30.72 -3.40
N GLU A 70 -7.65 31.66 -3.98
CA GLU A 70 -7.48 32.02 -5.39
C GLU A 70 -6.07 32.54 -5.67
N VAL A 71 -5.49 32.10 -6.77
CA VAL A 71 -4.21 32.58 -7.27
C VAL A 71 -4.40 33.33 -8.58
N ASP A 72 -3.53 34.28 -8.90
CA ASP A 72 -3.59 35.08 -10.13
C ASP A 72 -2.97 34.31 -11.30
N GLU A 73 -3.66 33.25 -11.72
CA GLU A 73 -3.25 32.37 -12.84
C GLU A 73 -4.44 31.98 -13.69
N ALA A 74 -4.25 31.96 -15.02
CA ALA A 74 -5.30 31.67 -16.02
C ALA A 74 -5.55 30.15 -16.14
N VAL A 75 -5.81 29.47 -15.02
CA VAL A 75 -6.12 28.03 -14.94
C VAL A 75 -7.41 27.86 -14.13
N THR A 76 -8.19 26.82 -14.43
CA THR A 76 -9.39 26.51 -13.64
C THR A 76 -8.98 26.14 -12.20
N GLN A 77 -9.58 26.78 -11.21
CA GLN A 77 -9.25 26.60 -9.80
C GLN A 77 -10.43 26.01 -9.05
N ILE A 78 -10.16 25.10 -8.15
CA ILE A 78 -11.10 24.54 -7.19
C ILE A 78 -10.61 24.98 -5.82
N VAL A 79 -11.32 25.95 -5.25
CA VAL A 79 -10.93 26.55 -3.95
C VAL A 79 -11.56 25.76 -2.84
N VAL A 80 -10.72 25.26 -1.92
CA VAL A 80 -11.07 24.40 -0.79
C VAL A 80 -10.54 24.99 0.52
N GLU A 81 -10.98 24.47 1.65
CA GLU A 81 -10.48 24.88 2.97
C GLU A 81 -9.10 24.27 3.26
N ASP A 82 -8.93 22.97 2.99
CA ASP A 82 -7.69 22.22 3.14
C ASP A 82 -7.46 21.33 1.90
N SER A 83 -6.32 21.51 1.26
CA SER A 83 -5.99 20.81 0.01
C SER A 83 -5.61 19.34 0.24
N THR A 84 -5.15 18.96 1.43
CA THR A 84 -4.84 17.57 1.80
C THR A 84 -6.13 16.80 2.08
N GLU A 85 -7.07 17.40 2.82
CA GLU A 85 -8.38 16.81 3.04
C GLU A 85 -9.18 16.68 1.74
N ALA A 86 -9.09 17.69 0.87
CA ALA A 86 -9.70 17.66 -0.45
C ALA A 86 -9.16 16.51 -1.32
N LEU A 87 -7.84 16.25 -1.26
CA LEU A 87 -7.24 15.12 -1.97
C LEU A 87 -7.80 13.77 -1.46
N GLY A 88 -7.96 13.61 -0.14
CA GLY A 88 -8.61 12.43 0.46
C GLY A 88 -10.07 12.30 0.06
N ALA A 89 -10.84 13.40 0.10
CA ALA A 89 -12.26 13.43 -0.32
C ALA A 89 -12.44 13.07 -1.80
N LEU A 90 -11.55 13.58 -2.66
CA LEU A 90 -11.53 13.22 -4.08
C LEU A 90 -11.28 11.73 -4.30
N ALA A 91 -10.30 11.17 -3.60
CA ALA A 91 -9.99 9.74 -3.68
C ALA A 91 -11.17 8.88 -3.21
N ARG A 92 -11.85 9.26 -2.11
CA ARG A 92 -13.07 8.60 -1.63
C ARG A 92 -14.16 8.60 -2.69
N ALA A 93 -14.52 9.78 -3.21
CA ALA A 93 -15.56 9.91 -4.23
C ALA A 93 -15.22 9.10 -5.51
N HIS A 94 -13.93 9.04 -5.86
CA HIS A 94 -13.46 8.27 -7.01
C HIS A 94 -13.64 6.76 -6.81
N VAL A 95 -13.25 6.21 -5.66
CA VAL A 95 -13.45 4.79 -5.34
C VAL A 95 -14.93 4.43 -5.28
N GLU A 96 -15.76 5.28 -4.69
CA GLU A 96 -17.21 5.05 -4.65
C GLU A 96 -17.80 5.00 -6.05
N LYS A 97 -17.36 5.89 -6.95
CA LYS A 97 -17.74 5.87 -8.37
C LYS A 97 -17.32 4.57 -9.04
N LEU A 98 -16.07 4.13 -8.87
CA LEU A 98 -15.56 2.88 -9.46
C LEU A 98 -16.33 1.66 -8.95
N ARG A 99 -16.56 1.57 -7.64
CA ARG A 99 -17.33 0.49 -7.02
C ARG A 99 -18.78 0.43 -7.47
N SER A 100 -19.39 1.58 -7.76
CA SER A 100 -20.78 1.63 -8.27
C SER A 100 -20.88 1.19 -9.73
N GLY A 101 -19.80 1.22 -10.48
CA GLY A 101 -19.74 0.89 -11.91
C GLY A 101 -19.16 -0.49 -12.24
N GLY A 102 -18.57 -1.20 -11.27
CA GLY A 102 -17.87 -2.44 -11.54
C GLY A 102 -17.42 -3.22 -10.30
N ASP A 103 -16.65 -4.27 -10.54
CA ASP A 103 -16.13 -5.20 -9.52
C ASP A 103 -14.70 -4.76 -9.10
N LEU A 104 -14.61 -3.69 -8.30
CA LEU A 104 -13.35 -3.26 -7.73
C LEU A 104 -13.14 -3.89 -6.35
N ASP A 105 -12.13 -4.76 -6.22
CA ASP A 105 -11.67 -5.29 -4.95
C ASP A 105 -10.58 -4.38 -4.36
N VAL A 106 -10.70 -4.02 -3.10
CA VAL A 106 -9.69 -3.25 -2.37
C VAL A 106 -9.08 -4.11 -1.27
N ILE A 107 -7.77 -4.34 -1.37
CA ILE A 107 -6.99 -5.04 -0.35
C ILE A 107 -6.08 -4.01 0.32
N ALA A 108 -6.19 -3.86 1.63
CA ALA A 108 -5.29 -3.00 2.38
C ALA A 108 -4.49 -3.77 3.41
N MET A 109 -3.25 -3.34 3.63
CA MET A 109 -2.38 -3.95 4.62
C MET A 109 -1.69 -2.93 5.52
N THR A 110 -1.48 -3.33 6.77
CA THR A 110 -0.61 -2.62 7.70
C THR A 110 0.29 -3.57 8.47
N GLY A 111 1.19 -3.02 9.25
CA GLY A 111 2.18 -3.75 10.04
C GLY A 111 3.39 -2.86 10.34
N SER A 112 4.16 -3.18 11.36
CA SER A 112 5.37 -2.43 11.70
C SER A 112 6.47 -2.64 10.64
N VAL A 113 6.56 -3.85 10.10
CA VAL A 113 7.47 -4.23 9.00
C VAL A 113 6.71 -5.09 7.97
N GLY A 114 7.30 -5.31 6.80
CA GLY A 114 6.79 -6.24 5.78
C GLY A 114 5.77 -5.67 4.80
N LYS A 115 5.15 -4.51 5.07
CA LYS A 115 4.08 -3.91 4.24
C LYS A 115 4.43 -3.84 2.75
N THR A 116 5.51 -3.16 2.41
CA THR A 116 5.88 -2.91 1.01
C THR A 116 6.23 -4.20 0.27
N THR A 117 6.96 -5.12 0.91
CA THR A 117 7.26 -6.42 0.29
C THR A 117 5.98 -7.24 0.07
N THR A 118 5.08 -7.28 1.07
CA THR A 118 3.78 -7.96 0.91
C THR A 118 2.95 -7.33 -0.21
N LYS A 119 2.92 -6.00 -0.30
CA LYS A 119 2.27 -5.26 -1.38
C LYS A 119 2.89 -5.62 -2.74
N ASP A 120 4.22 -5.69 -2.85
CA ASP A 120 4.92 -6.03 -4.10
C ASP A 120 4.63 -7.47 -4.56
N LEU A 121 4.56 -8.41 -3.62
CA LEU A 121 4.19 -9.80 -3.90
C LEU A 121 2.71 -9.89 -4.31
N LEU A 122 1.83 -9.25 -3.56
CA LEU A 122 0.40 -9.26 -3.84
C LEU A 122 0.07 -8.58 -5.17
N LEU A 123 0.72 -7.46 -5.51
CA LEU A 123 0.60 -6.82 -6.81
C LEU A 123 0.90 -7.81 -7.95
N GLN A 124 2.01 -8.57 -7.85
CA GLN A 124 2.40 -9.52 -8.87
C GLN A 124 1.40 -10.68 -8.98
N ILE A 125 0.84 -11.17 -7.87
CA ILE A 125 -0.16 -12.23 -7.89
C ILE A 125 -1.47 -11.71 -8.48
N MET A 126 -1.99 -10.59 -8.02
CA MET A 126 -3.26 -10.04 -8.45
C MET A 126 -3.25 -9.60 -9.91
N SER A 127 -2.08 -9.19 -10.43
CA SER A 127 -1.91 -8.83 -11.85
C SER A 127 -2.11 -10.02 -12.81
N GLU A 128 -2.04 -11.27 -12.34
CA GLU A 128 -2.39 -12.44 -13.15
C GLU A 128 -3.91 -12.67 -13.23
N ASP A 129 -4.66 -12.12 -12.27
CA ASP A 129 -6.13 -12.24 -12.24
C ASP A 129 -6.81 -11.05 -12.95
N GLY A 130 -6.19 -9.87 -12.92
CA GLY A 130 -6.75 -8.70 -13.59
C GLY A 130 -5.94 -7.41 -13.45
N PRO A 131 -6.35 -6.33 -14.11
CA PRO A 131 -5.70 -5.03 -13.98
C PRO A 131 -5.63 -4.58 -12.52
N THR A 132 -4.41 -4.39 -12.03
CA THR A 132 -4.13 -4.13 -10.61
C THR A 132 -3.39 -2.82 -10.42
N VAL A 133 -3.85 -1.99 -9.51
CA VAL A 133 -3.19 -0.76 -9.06
C VAL A 133 -2.64 -0.95 -7.66
N ALA A 134 -1.38 -0.56 -7.46
CA ALA A 134 -0.72 -0.54 -6.17
C ALA A 134 0.19 0.69 -6.05
N PRO A 135 0.54 1.13 -4.83
CA PRO A 135 1.40 2.30 -4.65
C PRO A 135 2.81 2.05 -5.20
N LYS A 136 3.35 3.06 -5.84
CA LYS A 136 4.79 3.14 -6.10
C LYS A 136 5.48 3.39 -4.76
N LEU A 137 6.58 2.67 -4.51
CA LEU A 137 7.29 2.78 -3.23
C LEU A 137 6.36 2.51 -2.03
N SER A 138 6.49 3.32 -0.96
CA SER A 138 5.67 3.23 0.26
C SER A 138 4.71 4.42 0.38
N PHE A 139 3.89 4.68 -0.65
CA PHE A 139 2.85 5.72 -0.62
C PHE A 139 1.69 5.24 0.26
N ASN A 140 1.83 5.42 1.59
CA ASN A 140 0.97 4.82 2.61
C ASN A 140 0.40 5.80 3.64
N ASN A 141 0.46 7.10 3.35
CA ASN A 141 0.02 8.20 4.20
C ASN A 141 -1.13 9.01 3.56
N GLU A 142 -1.53 10.12 4.20
CA GLU A 142 -2.61 11.02 3.80
C GLU A 142 -2.44 11.67 2.42
N VAL A 143 -1.29 11.51 1.81
CA VAL A 143 -0.99 11.99 0.44
C VAL A 143 -0.82 10.84 -0.53
N GLY A 144 0.04 9.90 -0.17
CA GLY A 144 0.43 8.80 -1.06
C GLY A 144 -0.70 7.82 -1.33
N LEU A 145 -1.52 7.51 -0.31
CA LEU A 145 -2.67 6.62 -0.47
C LEU A 145 -3.73 7.24 -1.41
N PRO A 146 -4.20 8.49 -1.24
CA PRO A 146 -5.11 9.12 -2.20
C PRO A 146 -4.56 9.17 -3.62
N LEU A 147 -3.29 9.54 -3.79
CA LEU A 147 -2.67 9.57 -5.13
C LEU A 147 -2.66 8.18 -5.77
N THR A 148 -2.41 7.13 -5.00
CA THR A 148 -2.49 5.75 -5.50
C THR A 148 -3.90 5.38 -5.93
N VAL A 149 -4.89 5.69 -5.10
CA VAL A 149 -6.32 5.45 -5.37
C VAL A 149 -6.75 6.14 -6.67
N LEU A 150 -6.30 7.37 -6.90
CA LEU A 150 -6.63 8.16 -8.09
C LEU A 150 -5.94 7.68 -9.38
N LEU A 151 -5.03 6.70 -9.30
CA LEU A 151 -4.50 5.98 -10.48
C LEU A 151 -5.48 4.94 -11.01
N ALA A 152 -6.37 4.42 -10.16
CA ALA A 152 -7.37 3.44 -10.59
C ALA A 152 -8.33 4.05 -11.60
N ASP A 153 -8.85 3.22 -12.50
CA ASP A 153 -9.84 3.57 -13.51
C ASP A 153 -10.90 2.47 -13.65
N GLU A 154 -11.80 2.62 -14.62
CA GLU A 154 -12.92 1.71 -14.88
C GLU A 154 -12.47 0.30 -15.30
N THR A 155 -11.22 0.12 -15.69
CA THR A 155 -10.64 -1.20 -16.04
C THR A 155 -9.98 -1.87 -14.83
N THR A 156 -9.73 -1.13 -13.75
CA THR A 156 -9.04 -1.62 -12.55
C THR A 156 -9.94 -2.60 -11.81
N ARG A 157 -9.44 -3.83 -11.64
CA ARG A 157 -10.11 -4.89 -10.89
C ARG A 157 -9.64 -4.95 -9.44
N HIS A 158 -8.35 -4.73 -9.22
CA HIS A 158 -7.76 -4.83 -7.88
C HIS A 158 -7.01 -3.55 -7.51
N LEU A 159 -7.27 -3.07 -6.30
CA LEU A 159 -6.56 -1.96 -5.68
C LEU A 159 -5.86 -2.47 -4.42
N VAL A 160 -4.53 -2.56 -4.47
CA VAL A 160 -3.69 -3.03 -3.37
C VAL A 160 -3.11 -1.83 -2.66
N LEU A 161 -3.41 -1.64 -1.37
CA LEU A 161 -3.05 -0.46 -0.61
C LEU A 161 -2.19 -0.79 0.59
N GLU A 162 -1.20 0.05 0.85
CA GLU A 162 -0.40 0.07 2.06
C GLU A 162 -0.93 1.19 2.97
N MET A 163 -1.25 0.91 4.23
CA MET A 163 -1.70 1.89 5.21
C MET A 163 -0.69 2.01 6.34
N GLY A 164 0.02 3.14 6.36
CA GLY A 164 0.98 3.50 7.38
C GLY A 164 0.33 4.24 8.53
N ALA A 165 0.98 4.25 9.69
CA ALA A 165 0.58 5.07 10.80
C ALA A 165 1.78 5.77 11.44
N SER A 166 1.66 7.04 11.73
CA SER A 166 2.58 7.84 12.55
C SER A 166 2.01 8.14 13.94
N GLY A 167 0.71 7.89 14.16
CA GLY A 167 0.00 8.10 15.42
C GLY A 167 -1.38 7.45 15.43
N PRO A 168 -2.07 7.48 16.58
CA PRO A 168 -3.46 7.04 16.69
C PRO A 168 -4.39 7.82 15.76
N GLY A 169 -5.41 7.13 15.18
CA GLY A 169 -6.38 7.72 14.26
C GLY A 169 -5.90 7.83 12.81
N HIS A 170 -4.61 7.60 12.54
CA HIS A 170 -4.06 7.78 11.20
C HIS A 170 -4.58 6.70 10.22
N ILE A 171 -4.61 5.43 10.64
CA ILE A 171 -5.17 4.37 9.80
C ILE A 171 -6.69 4.52 9.69
N THR A 172 -7.38 4.97 10.74
CA THR A 172 -8.81 5.31 10.68
C THR A 172 -9.07 6.32 9.57
N TYR A 173 -8.31 7.42 9.51
CA TYR A 173 -8.41 8.41 8.43
C TYR A 173 -8.20 7.77 7.04
N LEU A 174 -7.21 6.90 6.88
CA LEU A 174 -6.96 6.24 5.60
C LEU A 174 -8.08 5.27 5.22
N THR A 175 -8.65 4.54 6.18
CA THR A 175 -9.81 3.66 5.93
C THR A 175 -11.10 4.44 5.69
N ASP A 176 -11.22 5.65 6.21
CA ASP A 176 -12.33 6.58 5.89
C ASP A 176 -12.23 7.10 4.45
N ILE A 177 -11.03 7.20 3.87
CA ILE A 177 -10.85 7.48 2.45
C ILE A 177 -11.29 6.26 1.62
N VAL A 178 -10.79 5.07 1.98
CA VAL A 178 -11.13 3.82 1.28
C VAL A 178 -11.19 2.65 2.24
N ALA A 179 -12.38 2.24 2.63
CA ALA A 179 -12.59 1.05 3.44
C ALA A 179 -12.22 -0.20 2.62
N PRO A 180 -11.27 -1.05 3.07
CA PRO A 180 -10.87 -2.24 2.32
C PRO A 180 -11.94 -3.32 2.36
N ASP A 181 -12.02 -4.10 1.28
CA ASP A 181 -12.82 -5.32 1.20
C ASP A 181 -12.09 -6.47 1.92
N VAL A 182 -10.75 -6.48 1.89
CA VAL A 182 -9.88 -7.43 2.58
C VAL A 182 -8.81 -6.66 3.35
N ALA A 183 -8.65 -6.93 4.64
CA ALA A 183 -7.58 -6.35 5.46
C ALA A 183 -6.51 -7.38 5.83
N ILE A 184 -5.24 -6.96 5.80
CA ILE A 184 -4.10 -7.81 6.18
C ILE A 184 -3.31 -7.11 7.29
N GLU A 185 -3.17 -7.76 8.45
CA GLU A 185 -2.33 -7.32 9.56
C GLU A 185 -1.10 -8.20 9.67
N LEU A 186 0.08 -7.60 9.46
CA LEU A 186 1.33 -8.34 9.35
C LEU A 186 2.01 -8.57 10.69
N CYS A 187 2.25 -7.51 11.46
CA CYS A 187 2.91 -7.59 12.76
C CYS A 187 2.83 -6.29 13.54
N VAL A 188 2.96 -6.40 14.86
CA VAL A 188 3.12 -5.29 15.80
C VAL A 188 4.55 -5.29 16.33
N GLY A 189 5.40 -4.41 15.85
CA GLY A 189 6.79 -4.28 16.25
C GLY A 189 7.06 -2.96 16.99
N HIS A 190 8.34 -2.72 17.29
CA HIS A 190 8.79 -1.57 18.07
C HIS A 190 9.03 -0.31 17.22
N ALA A 191 8.67 -0.30 15.94
CA ALA A 191 8.82 0.87 15.09
C ALA A 191 7.92 2.02 15.57
N HIS A 192 8.49 3.23 15.69
CA HIS A 192 7.78 4.48 16.05
C HIS A 192 7.10 4.52 17.42
N VAL A 193 7.46 3.66 18.37
CA VAL A 193 6.85 3.56 19.71
C VAL A 193 6.68 4.91 20.42
N GLY A 194 7.61 5.85 20.21
CA GLY A 194 7.53 7.20 20.82
C GLY A 194 6.31 8.02 20.40
N GLY A 195 5.87 7.91 19.13
CA GLY A 195 4.72 8.64 18.60
C GLY A 195 3.35 8.05 19.00
N PHE A 196 3.35 6.82 19.55
CA PHE A 196 2.12 6.11 19.91
C PHE A 196 1.89 6.00 21.43
N GLY A 197 2.74 6.60 22.25
CA GLY A 197 2.62 6.48 23.70
C GLY A 197 2.94 5.11 24.27
N GLY A 198 3.69 4.28 23.53
CA GLY A 198 4.10 2.95 23.95
C GLY A 198 3.68 1.84 22.95
N PHE A 199 4.09 0.61 23.27
CA PHE A 199 3.83 -0.56 22.42
C PHE A 199 2.32 -0.86 22.26
N GLU A 200 1.55 -0.73 23.33
CA GLU A 200 0.08 -0.91 23.30
C GLU A 200 -0.58 0.11 22.36
N GLY A 201 -0.06 1.34 22.30
CA GLY A 201 -0.54 2.36 21.36
C GLY A 201 -0.27 1.98 19.91
N VAL A 202 0.88 1.34 19.60
CA VAL A 202 1.18 0.82 18.26
C VAL A 202 0.16 -0.26 17.90
N ALA A 203 -0.10 -1.21 18.79
CA ALA A 203 -1.09 -2.27 18.56
C ALA A 203 -2.50 -1.70 18.34
N ALA A 204 -2.90 -0.72 19.15
CA ALA A 204 -4.21 -0.06 19.04
C ALA A 204 -4.36 0.67 17.69
N ALA A 205 -3.34 1.39 17.24
CA ALA A 205 -3.35 2.09 15.96
C ALA A 205 -3.42 1.12 14.77
N LYS A 206 -2.71 -0.02 14.84
CA LYS A 206 -2.79 -1.03 13.77
C LYS A 206 -4.14 -1.72 13.71
N ALA A 207 -4.76 -1.97 14.86
CA ALA A 207 -6.10 -2.51 14.95
C ALA A 207 -7.19 -1.61 14.30
N GLU A 208 -6.87 -0.37 13.99
CA GLU A 208 -7.74 0.54 13.23
C GLU A 208 -8.05 0.00 11.83
N LEU A 209 -7.09 -0.68 11.17
CA LEU A 209 -7.34 -1.30 9.87
C LEU A 209 -8.46 -2.34 9.93
N ILE A 210 -8.43 -3.19 10.96
CA ILE A 210 -9.47 -4.22 11.13
C ILE A 210 -10.84 -3.59 11.36
N LYS A 211 -10.90 -2.51 12.15
CA LYS A 211 -12.15 -1.77 12.43
C LYS A 211 -12.68 -1.03 11.21
N GLY A 212 -11.79 -0.51 10.36
CA GLY A 212 -12.10 0.23 9.14
C GLY A 212 -12.39 -0.68 7.93
N THR A 213 -12.26 -2.01 8.06
CA THR A 213 -12.64 -2.97 7.02
C THR A 213 -14.16 -2.94 6.82
N ARG A 214 -14.61 -3.07 5.57
CA ARG A 214 -16.05 -3.12 5.25
C ARG A 214 -16.76 -4.18 6.09
N PRO A 215 -18.00 -3.92 6.54
CA PRO A 215 -18.78 -4.88 7.32
C PRO A 215 -18.87 -6.26 6.63
N GLY A 216 -18.46 -7.31 7.34
CA GLY A 216 -18.39 -8.68 6.80
C GLY A 216 -17.15 -8.97 5.95
N GLY A 217 -16.29 -7.98 5.70
CA GLY A 217 -15.03 -8.17 4.99
C GLY A 217 -14.06 -9.10 5.74
N PRO A 218 -13.40 -10.03 5.06
CA PRO A 218 -12.42 -10.91 5.67
C PRO A 218 -11.18 -10.15 6.16
N VAL A 219 -10.61 -10.63 7.27
CA VAL A 219 -9.36 -10.12 7.82
C VAL A 219 -8.33 -11.24 7.88
N ILE A 220 -7.11 -10.93 7.47
CA ILE A 220 -5.98 -11.85 7.40
C ILE A 220 -4.98 -11.47 8.49
N LEU A 221 -4.72 -12.40 9.41
CA LEU A 221 -3.95 -12.15 10.62
C LEU A 221 -2.75 -13.08 10.73
N ASN A 222 -1.60 -12.50 11.09
CA ASN A 222 -0.42 -13.26 11.45
C ASN A 222 -0.57 -13.86 12.85
N THR A 223 -0.79 -15.17 12.93
CA THR A 223 -0.97 -15.86 14.23
C THR A 223 0.37 -16.14 14.95
N ASP A 224 1.51 -15.87 14.33
CA ASP A 224 2.82 -15.93 15.01
C ASP A 224 3.06 -14.69 15.89
N ASP A 225 2.26 -13.63 15.72
CA ASP A 225 2.27 -12.44 16.56
C ASP A 225 1.02 -12.42 17.47
N PRO A 226 1.18 -12.60 18.79
CA PRO A 226 0.04 -12.64 19.71
C PRO A 226 -0.76 -11.33 19.78
N ASN A 227 -0.14 -10.17 19.45
CA ASN A 227 -0.85 -8.89 19.40
C ASN A 227 -1.76 -8.82 18.17
N VAL A 228 -1.29 -9.34 17.04
CA VAL A 228 -2.09 -9.45 15.82
C VAL A 228 -3.22 -10.47 16.02
N GLU A 229 -2.92 -11.66 16.56
CA GLU A 229 -3.94 -12.66 16.86
C GLU A 229 -5.05 -12.13 17.78
N ALA A 230 -4.69 -11.31 18.79
CA ALA A 230 -5.66 -10.70 19.68
C ALA A 230 -6.64 -9.73 18.96
N MET A 231 -6.32 -9.25 17.76
CA MET A 231 -7.20 -8.39 16.96
C MET A 231 -8.35 -9.17 16.31
N ALA A 232 -8.30 -10.51 16.27
CA ALA A 232 -9.36 -11.35 15.70
C ALA A 232 -10.74 -11.02 16.28
N ARG A 233 -10.83 -10.61 17.56
CA ARG A 233 -12.07 -10.19 18.23
C ARG A 233 -12.72 -8.92 17.66
N LEU A 234 -11.97 -8.14 16.86
CA LEU A 234 -12.45 -6.89 16.26
C LEU A 234 -13.02 -7.12 14.85
N ALA A 235 -12.76 -8.29 14.27
CA ALA A 235 -13.24 -8.63 12.94
C ALA A 235 -14.76 -8.78 12.93
N THR A 236 -15.40 -8.23 11.91
CA THR A 236 -16.84 -8.40 11.64
C THR A 236 -17.10 -9.48 10.60
N GLY A 237 -16.05 -9.89 9.86
CA GLY A 237 -16.08 -10.93 8.85
C GLY A 237 -15.23 -12.14 9.22
N ARG A 238 -14.95 -12.98 8.22
CA ARG A 238 -14.13 -14.18 8.38
C ARG A 238 -12.70 -13.80 8.77
N VAL A 239 -12.15 -14.49 9.76
CA VAL A 239 -10.73 -14.38 10.14
C VAL A 239 -9.96 -15.50 9.45
N ILE A 240 -8.95 -15.15 8.66
CA ILE A 240 -8.03 -16.05 7.98
C ILE A 240 -6.67 -15.87 8.64
N ARG A 241 -6.07 -16.97 9.08
CA ARG A 241 -4.81 -16.95 9.81
C ARG A 241 -3.66 -17.45 8.95
N PHE A 242 -2.52 -16.78 9.01
CA PHE A 242 -1.31 -17.31 8.42
C PHE A 242 -0.18 -17.47 9.45
N SER A 243 0.72 -18.42 9.21
CA SER A 243 1.86 -18.71 10.07
C SER A 243 3.09 -19.16 9.28
N ALA A 244 4.22 -18.52 9.50
CA ALA A 244 5.53 -18.96 9.03
C ALA A 244 6.22 -19.94 10.01
N SER A 245 5.66 -20.12 11.21
CA SER A 245 6.14 -21.01 12.28
C SER A 245 5.40 -22.35 12.34
N SER A 246 4.61 -22.65 11.31
CA SER A 246 3.81 -23.91 11.22
C SER A 246 2.79 -24.08 12.36
N ASN A 247 2.15 -22.98 12.79
CA ASN A 247 1.10 -23.03 13.80
C ASN A 247 -0.13 -23.77 13.25
N GLU A 248 -0.55 -24.84 13.90
CA GLU A 248 -1.67 -25.70 13.47
C GLU A 248 -3.04 -24.98 13.44
N ARG A 249 -3.15 -23.80 14.04
CA ARG A 249 -4.38 -22.98 14.02
C ARG A 249 -4.48 -22.08 12.79
N ALA A 250 -3.42 -22.01 11.98
CA ALA A 250 -3.41 -21.16 10.79
C ALA A 250 -4.01 -21.88 9.59
N ASP A 251 -4.74 -21.10 8.77
CA ASP A 251 -5.34 -21.56 7.51
C ASP A 251 -4.29 -21.63 6.39
N VAL A 252 -3.29 -20.72 6.41
CA VAL A 252 -2.24 -20.62 5.40
C VAL A 252 -0.88 -20.74 6.09
N VAL A 253 -0.11 -21.78 5.76
CA VAL A 253 1.09 -22.15 6.51
C VAL A 253 2.25 -22.44 5.56
N ALA A 254 3.48 -22.10 5.98
CA ALA A 254 4.70 -22.58 5.36
C ALA A 254 5.19 -23.83 6.11
N ARG A 255 5.36 -24.95 5.39
CA ARG A 255 5.93 -26.18 5.89
C ARG A 255 7.28 -26.44 5.23
N ASP A 256 8.18 -27.12 5.92
CA ASP A 256 9.50 -27.50 5.40
C ASP A 256 10.34 -26.32 4.89
N VAL A 257 10.32 -25.20 5.60
CA VAL A 257 11.08 -24.01 5.23
C VAL A 257 12.58 -24.27 5.24
N ARG A 258 13.22 -24.11 4.09
CA ARG A 258 14.67 -24.24 3.89
C ARG A 258 15.22 -22.97 3.28
N LEU A 259 16.47 -22.65 3.60
CA LEU A 259 17.20 -21.53 3.00
C LEU A 259 18.32 -22.08 2.10
N ASP A 260 18.51 -21.45 0.95
CA ASP A 260 19.67 -21.71 0.12
C ASP A 260 20.90 -20.90 0.61
N ARG A 261 22.02 -21.01 -0.10
CA ARG A 261 23.26 -20.30 0.26
C ARG A 261 23.17 -18.76 0.11
N ALA A 262 22.15 -18.27 -0.55
CA ALA A 262 21.86 -16.85 -0.72
C ALA A 262 20.69 -16.39 0.16
N ASP A 263 20.38 -17.12 1.24
CA ASP A 263 19.28 -16.86 2.19
C ASP A 263 17.90 -16.74 1.53
N ARG A 264 17.69 -17.41 0.38
CA ARG A 264 16.39 -17.48 -0.28
C ARG A 264 15.60 -18.68 0.22
N ALA A 265 14.34 -18.45 0.60
CA ALA A 265 13.52 -19.48 1.20
C ALA A 265 12.82 -20.35 0.14
N SER A 266 12.79 -21.66 0.39
CA SER A 266 11.89 -22.61 -0.24
C SER A 266 11.01 -23.27 0.82
N PHE A 267 9.73 -23.52 0.51
CA PHE A 267 8.79 -24.13 1.43
C PHE A 267 7.59 -24.74 0.69
N THR A 268 6.83 -25.57 1.38
CA THR A 268 5.51 -26.01 0.95
C THR A 268 4.46 -25.04 1.48
N LEU A 269 3.75 -24.35 0.58
CA LEU A 269 2.59 -23.53 0.91
C LEU A 269 1.40 -24.47 1.14
N VAL A 270 0.88 -24.48 2.35
CA VAL A 270 -0.27 -25.31 2.76
C VAL A 270 -1.46 -24.42 2.99
N THR A 271 -2.59 -24.75 2.38
CA THR A 271 -3.85 -24.02 2.44
C THR A 271 -5.03 -24.97 2.55
N PRO A 272 -6.24 -24.50 2.86
CA PRO A 272 -7.45 -25.34 2.81
C PRO A 272 -7.76 -25.93 1.42
N GLU A 273 -7.20 -25.33 0.36
CA GLU A 273 -7.42 -25.78 -1.04
C GLU A 273 -6.40 -26.85 -1.48
N GLY A 274 -5.33 -27.05 -0.69
CA GLY A 274 -4.26 -28.00 -1.00
C GLY A 274 -2.87 -27.49 -0.65
N GLU A 275 -1.86 -28.10 -1.25
CA GLU A 275 -0.45 -27.80 -1.00
C GLU A 275 0.27 -27.55 -2.35
N ALA A 276 1.20 -26.56 -2.35
CA ALA A 276 2.02 -26.26 -3.51
C ALA A 276 3.46 -25.86 -3.09
N PRO A 277 4.50 -26.23 -3.86
CA PRO A 277 5.86 -25.81 -3.59
C PRO A 277 6.06 -24.34 -3.99
N VAL A 278 6.85 -23.62 -3.18
CA VAL A 278 7.24 -22.23 -3.43
C VAL A 278 8.74 -22.08 -3.22
N GLU A 279 9.41 -21.40 -4.15
CA GLU A 279 10.83 -21.05 -4.10
C GLU A 279 11.00 -19.55 -4.28
N LEU A 280 11.11 -18.79 -3.20
CA LEU A 280 11.26 -17.33 -3.27
C LEU A 280 12.58 -16.93 -3.92
N LYS A 281 12.55 -15.86 -4.73
CA LYS A 281 13.75 -15.25 -5.33
C LYS A 281 14.27 -14.05 -4.51
N ILE A 282 13.45 -13.54 -3.58
CA ILE A 282 13.83 -12.47 -2.66
C ILE A 282 14.61 -13.04 -1.47
N VAL A 283 15.63 -12.30 -1.02
CA VAL A 283 16.57 -12.72 0.02
C VAL A 283 16.02 -12.39 1.40
N GLY A 284 16.05 -13.36 2.32
CA GLY A 284 15.67 -13.20 3.73
C GLY A 284 14.52 -14.12 4.16
N ARG A 285 14.77 -14.93 5.19
CA ARG A 285 13.78 -15.85 5.78
C ARG A 285 12.47 -15.17 6.17
N HIS A 286 12.53 -13.92 6.62
CA HIS A 286 11.36 -13.15 7.04
C HIS A 286 10.34 -12.91 5.91
N HIS A 287 10.76 -13.03 4.65
CA HIS A 287 9.86 -12.92 3.49
C HIS A 287 8.90 -14.11 3.34
N VAL A 288 9.12 -15.21 4.06
CA VAL A 288 8.13 -16.31 4.12
C VAL A 288 6.81 -15.80 4.68
N ALA A 289 6.82 -15.04 5.78
CA ALA A 289 5.61 -14.45 6.36
C ALA A 289 4.93 -13.47 5.38
N ASN A 290 5.71 -12.63 4.68
CA ASN A 290 5.19 -11.71 3.68
C ASN A 290 4.54 -12.46 2.50
N ALA A 291 5.14 -13.56 2.06
CA ALA A 291 4.60 -14.41 0.99
C ALA A 291 3.29 -15.10 1.41
N LEU A 292 3.21 -15.60 2.65
CA LEU A 292 1.98 -16.18 3.18
C LEU A 292 0.85 -15.17 3.31
N ALA A 293 1.16 -13.94 3.76
CA ALA A 293 0.19 -12.85 3.85
C ALA A 293 -0.35 -12.48 2.46
N ALA A 294 0.53 -12.37 1.45
CA ALA A 294 0.14 -12.11 0.08
C ALA A 294 -0.67 -13.28 -0.52
N ALA A 295 -0.26 -14.53 -0.27
CA ALA A 295 -0.99 -15.71 -0.68
C ALA A 295 -2.40 -15.74 -0.08
N ALA A 296 -2.52 -15.52 1.24
CA ALA A 296 -3.81 -15.48 1.92
C ALA A 296 -4.74 -14.40 1.33
N GLY A 297 -4.19 -13.21 1.01
CA GLY A 297 -4.93 -12.12 0.35
C GLY A 297 -5.48 -12.54 -1.01
N ALA A 298 -4.63 -13.08 -1.85
CA ALA A 298 -5.00 -13.49 -3.21
C ALA A 298 -6.00 -14.67 -3.22
N LEU A 299 -5.76 -15.71 -2.41
CA LEU A 299 -6.68 -16.84 -2.25
C LEU A 299 -8.07 -16.40 -1.76
N THR A 300 -8.10 -15.40 -0.86
CA THR A 300 -9.36 -14.85 -0.34
C THR A 300 -10.21 -14.20 -1.43
N LEU A 301 -9.59 -13.64 -2.46
CA LEU A 301 -10.24 -13.07 -3.64
C LEU A 301 -10.39 -14.08 -4.81
N GLY A 302 -10.13 -15.36 -4.57
CA GLY A 302 -10.41 -16.44 -5.53
C GLY A 302 -9.28 -16.73 -6.52
N VAL A 303 -8.09 -16.16 -6.34
CA VAL A 303 -6.93 -16.55 -7.15
C VAL A 303 -6.51 -17.96 -6.77
N GLY A 304 -6.44 -18.87 -7.73
CA GLY A 304 -6.16 -20.29 -7.47
C GLY A 304 -4.74 -20.54 -6.91
N LEU A 305 -4.61 -21.57 -6.06
CA LEU A 305 -3.37 -21.94 -5.37
C LEU A 305 -2.17 -22.12 -6.33
N GLU A 306 -2.35 -22.77 -7.46
CA GLU A 306 -1.31 -22.99 -8.48
C GLU A 306 -0.75 -21.65 -9.01
N THR A 307 -1.63 -20.69 -9.29
CA THR A 307 -1.26 -19.36 -9.75
C THR A 307 -0.47 -18.63 -8.66
N VAL A 308 -0.97 -18.63 -7.42
CA VAL A 308 -0.31 -18.01 -6.26
C VAL A 308 1.10 -18.57 -6.08
N ALA A 309 1.26 -19.90 -6.03
CA ALA A 309 2.57 -20.56 -5.83
C ALA A 309 3.54 -20.29 -6.99
N SER A 310 3.04 -20.33 -8.22
CA SER A 310 3.82 -20.03 -9.42
C SER A 310 4.33 -18.60 -9.43
N VAL A 311 3.48 -17.62 -9.10
CA VAL A 311 3.87 -16.20 -9.05
C VAL A 311 4.86 -15.97 -7.93
N LEU A 312 4.60 -16.45 -6.72
CA LEU A 312 5.54 -16.31 -5.59
C LEU A 312 6.93 -16.86 -5.94
N SER A 313 7.00 -17.98 -6.70
CA SER A 313 8.26 -18.61 -7.08
C SER A 313 9.06 -17.83 -8.15
N ARG A 314 8.43 -16.87 -8.85
CA ARG A 314 9.10 -15.99 -9.82
C ARG A 314 9.12 -14.53 -9.43
N ALA A 315 8.42 -14.16 -8.35
CA ALA A 315 8.29 -12.78 -7.87
C ALA A 315 9.66 -12.19 -7.52
N ARG A 316 9.79 -10.88 -7.78
CA ARG A 316 10.98 -10.09 -7.50
C ARG A 316 10.63 -8.91 -6.59
N ALA A 317 11.62 -8.37 -5.91
CA ALA A 317 11.49 -7.06 -5.26
C ALA A 317 11.20 -6.00 -6.33
N LEU A 318 10.12 -5.22 -6.16
CA LEU A 318 9.75 -4.12 -7.05
C LEU A 318 10.13 -2.78 -6.45
N SER A 319 10.22 -2.72 -5.12
CA SER A 319 10.59 -1.51 -4.37
C SER A 319 12.07 -1.58 -4.00
N PRO A 320 12.89 -0.58 -4.39
CA PRO A 320 14.33 -0.58 -4.15
C PRO A 320 14.69 -0.44 -2.68
N HIS A 321 15.95 -0.72 -2.36
CA HIS A 321 16.54 -0.56 -1.03
C HIS A 321 15.89 -1.44 0.07
N ARG A 322 15.41 -2.65 -0.34
CA ARG A 322 14.80 -3.63 0.54
C ARG A 322 15.39 -5.00 0.28
N MET A 323 16.51 -5.30 0.92
CA MET A 323 17.31 -6.51 0.70
C MET A 323 17.71 -6.69 -0.78
N ASP A 324 17.98 -5.59 -1.48
CA ASP A 324 18.46 -5.62 -2.86
C ASP A 324 19.90 -6.15 -2.89
N VAL A 325 20.13 -7.19 -3.67
CA VAL A 325 21.45 -7.83 -3.79
C VAL A 325 22.12 -7.41 -5.09
N HIS A 326 23.29 -6.84 -4.97
CA HIS A 326 24.10 -6.38 -6.09
C HIS A 326 25.49 -7.07 -6.07
N GLU A 327 25.85 -7.69 -7.18
CA GLU A 327 27.21 -8.17 -7.38
C GLU A 327 28.09 -7.04 -7.92
N LEU A 328 29.10 -6.66 -7.19
CA LEU A 328 30.01 -5.56 -7.50
C LEU A 328 31.43 -6.07 -7.67
N ARG A 329 32.22 -5.41 -8.49
CA ARG A 329 33.67 -5.65 -8.58
C ARG A 329 34.40 -4.36 -8.24
N VAL A 330 35.10 -4.37 -7.10
CA VAL A 330 35.86 -3.22 -6.59
C VAL A 330 37.33 -3.62 -6.47
N ASP A 331 38.21 -2.90 -7.16
CA ASP A 331 39.67 -3.14 -7.16
C ASP A 331 40.06 -4.60 -7.44
N GLY A 332 39.31 -5.26 -8.35
CA GLY A 332 39.56 -6.63 -8.74
C GLY A 332 38.97 -7.70 -7.78
N THR A 333 38.32 -7.28 -6.70
CA THR A 333 37.64 -8.15 -5.74
C THR A 333 36.14 -8.18 -6.03
N ASP A 334 35.57 -9.38 -6.11
CA ASP A 334 34.12 -9.54 -6.25
C ASP A 334 33.47 -9.40 -4.85
N LEU A 335 32.48 -8.52 -4.76
CA LEU A 335 31.75 -8.19 -3.53
C LEU A 335 30.26 -8.34 -3.77
N THR A 336 29.55 -8.90 -2.78
CA THR A 336 28.09 -8.87 -2.75
C THR A 336 27.64 -7.74 -1.82
N LEU A 337 26.92 -6.77 -2.38
CA LEU A 337 26.28 -5.70 -1.60
C LEU A 337 24.80 -6.04 -1.39
N ILE A 338 24.37 -6.06 -0.13
CA ILE A 338 22.96 -6.15 0.22
C ILE A 338 22.47 -4.74 0.63
N ASP A 339 21.62 -4.14 -0.17
CA ASP A 339 21.05 -2.82 0.10
C ASP A 339 19.68 -2.95 0.77
N ASP A 340 19.64 -2.70 2.08
CA ASP A 340 18.42 -2.61 2.91
C ASP A 340 18.31 -1.24 3.56
N SER A 341 18.70 -0.19 2.84
CA SER A 341 18.84 1.17 3.36
C SER A 341 17.55 1.99 3.41
N TYR A 342 16.42 1.44 2.98
CA TYR A 342 15.14 2.17 2.99
C TYR A 342 14.69 2.57 4.41
N ASN A 343 14.91 1.69 5.40
CA ASN A 343 14.54 1.93 6.79
C ASN A 343 15.51 1.20 7.74
N ALA A 344 15.71 1.77 8.93
CA ALA A 344 16.65 1.26 9.93
C ALA A 344 15.98 1.22 11.32
N ASN A 345 14.90 0.45 11.47
CA ASN A 345 14.36 0.12 12.79
C ASN A 345 14.98 -1.17 13.34
N LEU A 346 14.79 -1.42 14.65
CA LEU A 346 15.39 -2.56 15.34
C LEU A 346 15.05 -3.90 14.68
N ASP A 347 13.83 -4.07 14.21
CA ASP A 347 13.34 -5.32 13.65
C ASP A 347 13.89 -5.55 12.24
N SER A 348 13.92 -4.51 11.38
CA SER A 348 14.51 -4.59 10.04
C SER A 348 16.01 -4.79 10.08
N MET A 349 16.72 -4.09 10.97
CA MET A 349 18.18 -4.25 11.14
C MET A 349 18.57 -5.67 11.60
N ARG A 350 17.79 -6.27 12.49
CA ARG A 350 18.03 -7.68 12.91
C ARG A 350 17.83 -8.64 11.75
N ALA A 351 16.81 -8.45 10.94
CA ALA A 351 16.56 -9.28 9.76
C ALA A 351 17.68 -9.15 8.72
N GLY A 352 18.13 -7.92 8.41
CA GLY A 352 19.24 -7.66 7.49
C GLY A 352 20.57 -8.25 7.96
N ILE A 353 20.90 -8.12 9.26
CA ILE A 353 22.12 -8.71 9.83
C ILE A 353 22.05 -10.26 9.82
N ALA A 354 20.89 -10.85 10.08
CA ALA A 354 20.73 -12.30 10.05
C ALA A 354 20.93 -12.88 8.64
N ALA A 355 20.65 -12.13 7.59
CA ALA A 355 20.89 -12.54 6.20
C ALA A 355 22.38 -12.47 5.79
N LEU A 356 23.26 -11.84 6.59
CA LEU A 356 24.71 -11.76 6.37
C LEU A 356 25.48 -12.88 7.09
N ALA A 357 24.84 -13.60 8.01
CA ALA A 357 25.45 -14.63 8.85
C ALA A 357 25.36 -16.03 8.22
#